data_f598793a2f5522bde66e0f19ee011063
#
_entry.id   f598793a2f5522bde66e0f19ee011063
#
_cell.length_a   1.000
_cell.length_b   1.000
_cell.length_c   1.000
_cell.angle_alpha   90.00
_cell.angle_beta   90.00
_cell.angle_gamma   90.00
#
_symmetry.space_group_name_H-M   'P 1'
#
loop_
_entity.id
_entity.type
_entity.pdbx_description
1 polymer ?
#
loop_
_entity_poly.entity_id
_entity_poly.type
_entity_poly.pdbx_seq_one_letter_code
_entity_poly.pdbx_strand_id
1 'polypeptide(L)'
;MENKNISKVKRGEIYLYDFGTNEGSIQNGLRPALVVQCDEGNKASCTTVIAAMTTVIKKRYLPSHIILGDRFGLKEPSMVMLEQLRTVNQADL
;
A
#
# COMPACT_ATOMS: atom_id res chain seq x y z
N MET A 1 -14.48 22.71 -5.40
CA MET A 1 -13.93 22.53 -4.93
C MET A 1 -12.88 22.35 -4.82
N GLU A 2 -12.53 22.39 -4.85
CA GLU A 2 -11.63 22.14 -4.72
C GLU A 2 -10.89 21.76 -3.95
N ASN A 3 -10.76 21.10 -3.68
CA ASN A 3 -9.93 20.73 -2.99
C ASN A 3 -8.69 20.61 -3.29
N LYS A 4 -8.33 21.08 -3.72
CA LYS A 4 -7.19 21.25 -4.24
C LYS A 4 -6.05 21.24 -3.45
N ASN A 5 -6.13 21.65 -2.47
CA ASN A 5 -5.02 21.65 -1.59
C ASN A 5 -4.82 20.33 -0.94
N ILE A 6 -5.50 19.35 -1.38
CA ILE A 6 -5.30 18.01 -0.89
C ILE A 6 -3.93 17.56 -1.31
N SER A 7 -3.16 17.12 -0.35
CA SER A 7 -1.86 16.57 -0.60
C SER A 7 -2.02 15.26 -1.35
N LYS A 8 -1.40 15.15 -2.49
CA LYS A 8 -1.51 13.97 -3.30
C LYS A 8 -0.41 13.00 -2.94
N VAL A 9 -0.78 11.73 -2.83
CA VAL A 9 0.20 10.69 -2.62
C VAL A 9 0.94 10.42 -3.92
N LYS A 10 2.11 9.80 -3.80
CA LYS A 10 2.93 9.48 -4.97
C LYS A 10 3.24 8.00 -4.98
N ARG A 11 3.36 7.48 -6.19
CA ARG A 11 3.72 6.09 -6.38
C ARG A 11 5.04 5.80 -5.69
N GLY A 12 5.08 4.69 -4.96
CA GLY A 12 6.26 4.27 -4.24
C GLY A 12 6.30 4.71 -2.79
N GLU A 13 5.39 5.58 -2.36
CA GLU A 13 5.32 5.97 -0.97
C GLU A 13 4.66 4.87 -0.14
N ILE A 14 5.04 4.80 1.12
CA ILE A 14 4.54 3.80 2.05
C ILE A 14 3.81 4.51 3.18
N TYR A 15 2.58 4.07 3.43
CA TYR A 15 1.74 4.62 4.49
C TYR A 15 1.21 3.50 5.36
N LEU A 16 0.85 3.84 6.59
CA LEU A 16 0.08 2.92 7.42
C LEU A 16 -1.39 3.03 7.01
N TYR A 17 -2.04 1.90 6.88
CA TYR A 17 -3.44 1.86 6.50
C TYR A 17 -4.14 0.78 7.32
N ASP A 18 -5.34 1.10 7.79
CA ASP A 18 -6.15 0.14 8.54
C ASP A 18 -7.02 -0.64 7.56
N PHE A 19 -6.65 -1.89 7.35
CA PHE A 19 -7.37 -2.78 6.45
C PHE A 19 -8.65 -3.34 7.07
N GLY A 20 -8.88 -3.04 8.34
CA GLY A 20 -10.10 -3.50 9.02
C GLY A 20 -10.01 -4.96 9.42
N THR A 21 -11.18 -5.55 9.61
CA THR A 21 -11.28 -6.96 9.97
C THR A 21 -11.81 -7.73 8.77
N ASN A 22 -11.03 -8.69 8.31
CA ASN A 22 -11.37 -9.50 7.15
C ASN A 22 -11.15 -10.97 7.47
N GLU A 23 -11.75 -11.83 6.68
CA GLU A 23 -11.64 -13.26 6.86
C GLU A 23 -10.63 -13.87 5.89
N GLY A 24 -10.13 -15.03 6.26
CA GLY A 24 -9.25 -15.80 5.42
C GLY A 24 -7.91 -15.13 5.21
N SER A 25 -7.47 -15.14 3.95
CA SER A 25 -6.15 -14.63 3.59
C SER A 25 -6.13 -13.13 3.31
N ILE A 26 -7.25 -12.45 3.47
CA ILE A 26 -7.33 -11.01 3.25
C ILE A 26 -6.67 -10.30 4.43
N GLN A 27 -5.87 -9.29 4.11
CA GLN A 27 -5.08 -8.59 5.11
C GLN A 27 -5.95 -7.87 6.13
N ASN A 28 -5.57 -7.92 7.39
CA ASN A 28 -6.29 -7.29 8.50
C ASN A 28 -5.45 -6.27 9.21
N GLY A 29 -6.12 -5.32 9.85
CA GLY A 29 -5.52 -4.42 10.83
C GLY A 29 -4.68 -3.34 10.21
N LEU A 30 -3.97 -2.62 11.08
CA LEU A 30 -3.11 -1.52 10.68
C LEU A 30 -1.79 -2.07 10.15
N ARG A 31 -1.51 -1.81 8.89
CA ARG A 31 -0.34 -2.37 8.22
C ARG A 31 0.27 -1.36 7.26
N PRO A 32 1.56 -1.51 6.97
CA PRO A 32 2.14 -0.68 5.92
C PRO A 32 1.52 -1.02 4.57
N ALA A 33 1.40 -0.02 3.74
CA ALA A 33 0.83 -0.16 2.41
C ALA A 33 1.65 0.66 1.43
N LEU A 34 1.93 0.08 0.28
CA LEU A 34 2.71 0.71 -0.77
C LEU A 34 1.78 1.28 -1.82
N VAL A 35 1.95 2.57 -2.16
CA VAL A 35 1.18 3.19 -3.23
C VAL A 35 1.70 2.69 -4.57
N VAL A 36 0.83 2.05 -5.34
CA VAL A 36 1.23 1.46 -6.62
C VAL A 36 0.61 2.16 -7.83
N GLN A 37 -0.45 2.96 -7.64
CA GLN A 37 -1.05 3.67 -8.76
C GLN A 37 -0.08 4.73 -9.30
N CYS A 38 -0.06 4.90 -10.63
CA CYS A 38 0.83 5.86 -11.26
C CYS A 38 0.48 7.28 -10.83
N ASP A 39 1.47 8.18 -10.94
CA ASP A 39 1.30 9.55 -10.46
C ASP A 39 0.26 10.32 -11.23
N GLU A 40 0.10 10.05 -12.52
CA GLU A 40 -0.96 10.68 -13.29
C GLU A 40 -2.33 10.36 -12.71
N GLY A 41 -2.54 9.10 -12.35
CA GLY A 41 -3.80 8.72 -11.71
C GLY A 41 -3.96 9.35 -10.35
N ASN A 42 -2.88 9.42 -9.59
CA ASN A 42 -2.92 10.01 -8.25
C ASN A 42 -3.25 11.49 -8.30
N LYS A 43 -2.78 12.20 -9.32
CA LYS A 43 -3.09 13.62 -9.48
C LYS A 43 -4.51 13.86 -9.94
N ALA A 44 -5.04 12.95 -10.73
CA ALA A 44 -6.34 13.15 -11.37
C ALA A 44 -7.50 12.66 -10.50
N SER A 45 -7.24 11.94 -9.43
CA SER A 45 -8.28 11.29 -8.65
C SER A 45 -8.07 11.56 -7.16
N CYS A 46 -9.14 11.46 -6.38
CA CYS A 46 -9.03 11.50 -4.92
C CYS A 46 -8.76 10.11 -4.33
N THR A 47 -8.67 9.09 -5.17
CA THR A 47 -8.38 7.73 -4.74
C THR A 47 -7.00 7.31 -5.21
N THR A 48 -6.49 6.23 -4.67
CA THR A 48 -5.28 5.59 -5.15
C THR A 48 -5.39 4.09 -4.93
N VAL A 49 -4.41 3.35 -5.42
CA VAL A 49 -4.36 1.91 -5.25
C VAL A 49 -3.14 1.58 -4.41
N ILE A 50 -3.34 0.79 -3.38
CA ILE A 50 -2.28 0.38 -2.47
C ILE A 50 -2.15 -1.14 -2.47
N ALA A 51 -0.97 -1.61 -2.12
CA ALA A 51 -0.70 -3.02 -1.89
C ALA A 51 -0.29 -3.21 -0.44
N ALA A 52 -0.88 -4.18 0.23
CA ALA A 52 -0.56 -4.46 1.62
C ALA A 52 0.86 -5.01 1.72
N MET A 53 1.52 -4.70 2.84
CA MET A 53 2.87 -5.16 3.12
C MET A 53 2.90 -5.88 4.47
N THR A 54 3.88 -6.74 4.66
CA THR A 54 4.08 -7.44 5.93
C THR A 54 5.56 -7.67 6.17
N THR A 55 5.97 -7.68 7.45
CA THR A 55 7.32 -8.08 7.82
C THR A 55 7.42 -9.59 8.03
N VAL A 56 6.29 -10.28 8.08
CA VAL A 56 6.26 -11.73 8.20
C VAL A 56 6.41 -12.32 6.81
N ILE A 57 7.61 -12.69 6.44
CA ILE A 57 7.91 -13.14 5.09
C ILE A 57 7.64 -14.63 4.98
N LYS A 58 6.50 -14.94 4.37
CA LYS A 58 6.08 -16.32 4.09
C LYS A 58 5.76 -16.43 2.61
N LYS A 59 5.81 -17.65 2.11
CA LYS A 59 5.42 -17.93 0.72
C LYS A 59 6.11 -16.98 -0.26
N ARG A 60 7.38 -16.71 0.00
CA ARG A 60 8.14 -15.78 -0.84
C ARG A 60 8.30 -16.29 -2.27
N TYR A 61 7.96 -17.54 -2.47
CA TYR A 61 8.00 -18.14 -3.81
C TYR A 61 6.82 -17.74 -4.69
N LEU A 62 5.80 -17.09 -4.12
CA LEU A 62 4.66 -16.68 -4.93
C LEU A 62 5.06 -15.50 -5.83
N PRO A 63 4.67 -15.55 -7.11
CA PRO A 63 5.05 -14.46 -8.03
C PRO A 63 4.49 -13.11 -7.64
N SER A 64 3.37 -13.07 -6.92
CA SER A 64 2.75 -11.82 -6.51
C SER A 64 3.43 -11.19 -5.29
N HIS A 65 4.39 -11.87 -4.68
CA HIS A 65 5.10 -11.35 -3.50
C HIS A 65 6.45 -10.77 -3.91
N ILE A 66 6.67 -9.52 -3.54
CA ILE A 66 7.91 -8.82 -3.83
C ILE A 66 8.57 -8.45 -2.51
N ILE A 67 9.81 -8.85 -2.32
CA ILE A 67 10.52 -8.58 -1.08
C ILE A 67 11.33 -7.32 -1.25
N LEU A 68 11.09 -6.36 -0.37
CA LEU A 68 11.88 -5.14 -0.28
C LEU A 68 12.85 -5.33 0.90
N GLY A 69 14.09 -4.96 0.68
CA GLY A 69 15.06 -5.01 1.75
C GLY A 69 14.85 -3.88 2.74
N ASP A 70 15.93 -3.45 3.39
CA ASP A 70 15.86 -2.37 4.37
C ASP A 70 15.93 -0.99 3.71
N ARG A 71 15.73 -0.92 2.40
CA ARG A 71 15.69 0.33 1.65
C ARG A 71 14.34 0.99 1.86
N PHE A 72 14.17 2.19 1.34
CA PHE A 72 12.89 2.92 1.36
C PHE A 72 12.44 3.29 2.77
N GLY A 73 13.38 3.42 3.71
CA GLY A 73 13.04 3.81 5.06
C GLY A 73 12.45 2.70 5.92
N LEU A 74 12.51 1.47 5.46
CA LEU A 74 11.99 0.33 6.22
C LEU A 74 13.01 -0.11 7.26
N LYS A 75 12.53 -0.42 8.46
CA LYS A 75 13.40 -0.87 9.56
C LYS A 75 13.80 -2.32 9.40
N GLU A 76 12.97 -3.09 8.74
CA GLU A 76 13.26 -4.51 8.50
C GLU A 76 12.75 -4.88 7.13
N PRO A 77 13.28 -5.95 6.56
CA PRO A 77 12.80 -6.41 5.26
C PRO A 77 11.30 -6.66 5.31
N SER A 78 10.62 -6.26 4.25
CA SER A 78 9.17 -6.37 4.17
C SER A 78 8.79 -6.97 2.84
N MET A 79 7.63 -7.59 2.79
CA MET A 79 7.11 -8.21 1.59
C MET A 79 5.88 -7.46 1.14
N VAL A 80 5.86 -7.07 -0.14
CA VAL A 80 4.70 -6.45 -0.76
C VAL A 80 3.86 -7.57 -1.36
N MET A 81 2.58 -7.58 -1.01
CA MET A 81 1.66 -8.63 -1.47
C MET A 81 0.76 -8.04 -2.56
N LEU A 82 1.15 -8.23 -3.82
CA LEU A 82 0.41 -7.65 -4.94
C LEU A 82 -0.97 -8.28 -5.13
N GLU A 83 -1.20 -9.45 -4.56
CA GLU A 83 -2.54 -10.02 -4.58
C GLU A 83 -3.48 -9.33 -3.59
N GLN A 84 -2.95 -8.45 -2.73
CA GLN A 84 -3.73 -7.72 -1.72
C GLN A 84 -3.82 -6.24 -2.11
N LEU A 85 -4.26 -5.98 -3.34
CA LEU A 85 -4.45 -4.62 -3.81
C LEU A 85 -5.80 -4.09 -3.33
N ARG A 86 -5.84 -2.78 -3.04
CA ARG A 86 -7.08 -2.15 -2.61
C ARG A 86 -7.11 -0.70 -3.10
N THR A 87 -8.28 -0.28 -3.57
CA THR A 87 -8.52 1.12 -3.90
C THR A 87 -8.99 1.83 -2.64
N VAL A 88 -8.35 2.94 -2.32
CA VAL A 88 -8.65 3.70 -1.10
C VAL A 88 -8.71 5.17 -1.41
N ASN A 89 -9.31 5.94 -0.52
CA ASN A 89 -9.26 7.40 -0.59
C ASN A 89 -7.90 7.88 -0.15
N GLN A 90 -7.30 8.79 -0.90
CA GLN A 90 -6.00 9.32 -0.53
C GLN A 90 -6.03 10.00 0.83
N ALA A 91 -7.18 10.55 1.20
CA ALA A 91 -7.32 11.23 2.48
C ALA A 91 -7.18 10.27 3.67
N ASP A 92 -7.32 8.97 3.45
CA ASP A 92 -7.20 7.98 4.50
C ASP A 92 -5.76 7.53 4.73
N LEU A 93 -4.81 8.07 3.98
CA LEU A 93 -3.41 7.69 4.11
C LEU A 93 -2.56 8.66 4.91
#